data_a8a50c86734c0317ddb19aa2b1ee8720
#
_entry.id   a8a50c86734c0317ddb19aa2b1ee8720
#
_cell.length_a   1.000
_cell.length_b   1.000
_cell.length_c   1.000
_cell.angle_alpha   90.00
_cell.angle_beta   90.00
_cell.angle_gamma   90.00
#
_symmetry.space_group_name_H-M   'P 1'
#
loop_
_entity.id
_entity.type
_entity.pdbx_description
1 polymer ?
#
loop_
_entity_poly.entity_id
_entity_poly.type
_entity_poly.pdbx_seq_one_letter_code
_entity_poly.pdbx_strand_id
1 'polypeptide(L)'
;MAGDKAAIERFVQAAKAKKIRAMVLPVGTAFHSPMMVPAAKELKNVLREAGLGAPQAKIYANVTAEDMMKDFDGGDVCEYLADIMSRQAMSPVYWEETIRNFVRDGAEALIEIGPGKTLSGLAKKTDSSIARFNIENEESLQQTIEGLAALKKGE
;
A
#
# COMPACT_ATOMS: atom_id res chain seq x y z
N MET A 1 5.37 -10.54 -8.25
CA MET A 1 6.48 -10.39 -9.21
C MET A 1 5.93 -9.75 -10.47
N ALA A 2 6.63 -8.78 -11.06
CA ALA A 2 6.25 -8.09 -12.28
C ALA A 2 7.50 -7.93 -13.19
N GLY A 3 7.31 -7.86 -14.50
CA GLY A 3 8.42 -7.76 -15.44
C GLY A 3 8.02 -8.16 -16.87
N ASP A 4 9.01 -8.53 -17.68
CA ASP A 4 8.81 -8.99 -19.05
C ASP A 4 7.86 -10.20 -19.14
N LYS A 5 6.96 -10.18 -20.13
CA LYS A 5 5.93 -11.21 -20.30
C LYS A 5 6.51 -12.62 -20.40
N ALA A 6 7.53 -12.81 -21.24
CA ALA A 6 8.13 -14.12 -21.42
C ALA A 6 8.86 -14.60 -20.14
N ALA A 7 9.44 -13.67 -19.36
CA ALA A 7 10.05 -14.00 -18.07
C ALA A 7 8.98 -14.43 -17.05
N ILE A 8 7.84 -13.75 -16.99
CA ILE A 8 6.70 -14.12 -16.12
C ILE A 8 6.15 -15.49 -16.51
N GLU A 9 5.97 -15.78 -17.80
CA GLU A 9 5.51 -17.09 -18.27
C GLU A 9 6.47 -18.21 -17.85
N ARG A 10 7.80 -18.03 -18.02
CA ARG A 10 8.81 -18.99 -17.53
C ARG A 10 8.75 -19.19 -16.01
N PHE A 11 8.58 -18.10 -15.25
CA PHE A 11 8.44 -18.18 -13.81
C PHE A 11 7.20 -19.01 -13.40
N VAL A 12 6.06 -18.78 -14.04
CA VAL A 12 4.82 -19.54 -13.76
C VAL A 12 5.00 -21.03 -14.03
N GLN A 13 5.68 -21.39 -15.13
CA GLN A 13 5.99 -22.79 -15.43
C GLN A 13 6.93 -23.42 -14.39
N ALA A 14 7.98 -22.69 -13.98
CA ALA A 14 8.89 -23.17 -12.94
C ALA A 14 8.19 -23.33 -11.58
N ALA A 15 7.27 -22.44 -11.22
CA ALA A 15 6.47 -22.54 -10.01
C ALA A 15 5.55 -23.79 -10.05
N LYS A 16 4.87 -24.03 -11.18
CA LYS A 16 4.04 -25.23 -11.38
C LYS A 16 4.85 -26.52 -11.22
N ALA A 17 6.06 -26.58 -11.80
CA ALA A 17 6.94 -27.75 -11.67
C ALA A 17 7.29 -28.05 -10.20
N LYS A 18 7.34 -27.02 -9.35
CA LYS A 18 7.57 -27.12 -7.90
C LYS A 18 6.27 -27.25 -7.09
N LYS A 19 5.13 -27.43 -7.72
CA LYS A 19 3.79 -27.48 -7.07
C LYS A 19 3.43 -26.20 -6.30
N ILE A 20 4.03 -25.07 -6.66
CA ILE A 20 3.71 -23.76 -6.09
C ILE A 20 2.61 -23.13 -6.96
N ARG A 21 1.54 -22.68 -6.32
CA ARG A 21 0.46 -21.98 -7.02
C ARG A 21 0.96 -20.60 -7.49
N ALA A 22 0.92 -20.38 -8.80
CA ALA A 22 1.20 -19.10 -9.42
C ALA A 22 0.11 -18.77 -10.44
N MET A 23 -0.34 -17.52 -10.45
CA MET A 23 -1.40 -17.03 -11.32
C MET A 23 -0.99 -15.68 -11.91
N VAL A 24 -1.16 -15.53 -13.22
CA VAL A 24 -0.95 -14.24 -13.89
C VAL A 24 -2.13 -13.34 -13.59
N LEU A 25 -1.87 -12.14 -13.12
CA LEU A 25 -2.90 -11.13 -12.90
C LEU A 25 -3.30 -10.49 -14.25
N PRO A 26 -4.57 -10.11 -14.43
CA PRO A 26 -5.06 -9.47 -15.65
C PRO A 26 -4.71 -7.98 -15.69
N VAL A 27 -3.41 -7.66 -15.63
CA VAL A 27 -2.89 -6.29 -15.70
C VAL A 27 -2.02 -6.13 -16.93
N GLY A 28 -2.15 -5.00 -17.62
CA GLY A 28 -1.48 -4.75 -18.90
C GLY A 28 -0.07 -4.17 -18.81
N THR A 29 0.41 -3.88 -17.59
CA THR A 29 1.67 -3.18 -17.36
C THR A 29 2.46 -3.83 -16.23
N ALA A 30 3.80 -3.76 -16.32
CA ALA A 30 4.69 -4.30 -15.31
C ALA A 30 4.85 -3.35 -14.10
N PHE A 31 3.73 -2.99 -13.46
CA PHE A 31 3.74 -2.17 -12.24
C PHE A 31 4.66 -2.77 -11.18
N HIS A 32 5.23 -1.90 -10.35
CA HIS A 32 6.13 -2.28 -9.26
C HIS A 32 7.39 -3.01 -9.74
N SER A 33 7.90 -2.64 -10.92
CA SER A 33 9.15 -3.15 -11.49
C SER A 33 10.00 -2.03 -12.09
N PRO A 34 11.31 -2.25 -12.37
CA PRO A 34 12.16 -1.27 -13.02
C PRO A 34 11.67 -0.80 -14.40
N MET A 35 10.77 -1.54 -15.05
CA MET A 35 10.15 -1.11 -16.32
C MET A 35 9.30 0.15 -16.18
N MET A 36 8.91 0.51 -14.95
CA MET A 36 8.15 1.73 -14.65
C MET A 36 9.02 2.96 -14.41
N VAL A 37 10.35 2.87 -14.52
CA VAL A 37 11.27 4.02 -14.30
C VAL A 37 10.91 5.25 -15.13
N PRO A 38 10.55 5.17 -16.44
CA PRO A 38 10.14 6.34 -17.19
C PRO A 38 8.89 7.03 -16.62
N ALA A 39 7.88 6.23 -16.25
CA ALA A 39 6.64 6.75 -15.63
C ALA A 39 6.90 7.33 -14.24
N ALA A 40 7.76 6.71 -13.44
CA ALA A 40 8.16 7.23 -12.13
C ALA A 40 8.86 8.58 -12.22
N LYS A 41 9.71 8.80 -13.22
CA LYS A 41 10.37 10.08 -13.46
C LYS A 41 9.36 11.18 -13.81
N GLU A 42 8.42 10.88 -14.68
CA GLU A 42 7.37 11.84 -15.04
C GLU A 42 6.45 12.15 -13.85
N LEU A 43 6.05 11.12 -13.11
CA LEU A 43 5.28 11.31 -11.88
C LEU A 43 6.02 12.21 -10.88
N LYS A 44 7.35 12.06 -10.73
CA LYS A 44 8.15 12.92 -9.85
C LYS A 44 8.07 14.39 -10.24
N ASN A 45 8.14 14.69 -11.54
CA ASN A 45 8.01 16.06 -12.04
C ASN A 45 6.63 16.65 -11.73
N VAL A 46 5.56 15.91 -12.01
CA VAL A 46 4.19 16.34 -11.71
C VAL A 46 3.99 16.59 -10.20
N LEU A 47 4.54 15.72 -9.34
CA LEU A 47 4.44 15.89 -7.89
C LEU A 47 5.18 17.13 -7.38
N ARG A 48 6.34 17.46 -7.97
CA ARG A 48 7.06 18.69 -7.67
C ARG A 48 6.25 19.94 -8.06
N GLU A 49 5.65 19.93 -9.24
CA GLU A 49 4.80 21.02 -9.72
C GLU A 49 3.55 21.20 -8.85
N ALA A 50 3.04 20.12 -8.28
CA ALA A 50 1.89 20.16 -7.37
C ALA A 50 2.19 20.85 -6.02
N GLY A 51 3.47 21.02 -5.65
CA GLY A 51 3.86 21.76 -4.45
C GLY A 51 3.48 21.07 -3.15
N LEU A 52 3.91 19.81 -2.97
CA LEU A 52 3.56 19.01 -1.79
C LEU A 52 4.12 19.61 -0.50
N GLY A 53 3.28 19.71 0.52
CA GLY A 53 3.66 20.07 1.88
C GLY A 53 3.78 18.87 2.80
N ALA A 54 4.37 19.05 3.99
CA ALA A 54 4.45 18.00 4.99
C ALA A 54 3.05 17.48 5.38
N PRO A 55 2.85 16.17 5.46
CA PRO A 55 1.57 15.60 5.84
C PRO A 55 1.23 15.92 7.31
N GLN A 56 -0.05 16.12 7.62
CA GLN A 56 -0.52 16.39 8.98
C GLN A 56 -0.75 15.11 9.80
N ALA A 57 -0.68 13.96 9.15
CA ALA A 57 -0.80 12.63 9.77
C ALA A 57 0.26 11.70 9.19
N LYS A 58 0.55 10.60 9.87
CA LYS A 58 1.47 9.58 9.35
C LYS A 58 0.90 8.96 8.07
N ILE A 59 1.72 8.91 7.04
CA ILE A 59 1.42 8.25 5.76
C ILE A 59 2.50 7.20 5.51
N TYR A 60 2.11 5.95 5.48
CA TYR A 60 3.05 4.86 5.21
C TYR A 60 3.22 4.64 3.71
N ALA A 61 4.47 4.68 3.26
CA ALA A 61 4.80 4.40 1.87
C ALA A 61 4.94 2.90 1.64
N ASN A 62 4.32 2.38 0.58
CA ASN A 62 4.46 0.96 0.23
C ASN A 62 5.91 0.53 -0.05
N VAL A 63 6.77 1.46 -0.49
CA VAL A 63 8.17 1.20 -0.84
C VAL A 63 9.09 1.04 0.38
N THR A 64 8.71 1.60 1.53
CA THR A 64 9.49 1.52 2.77
C THR A 64 8.76 0.76 3.87
N ALA A 65 7.44 0.59 3.74
CA ALA A 65 6.52 0.11 4.78
C ALA A 65 6.50 0.98 6.04
N GLU A 66 7.08 2.18 6.01
CA GLU A 66 7.25 3.10 7.14
C GLU A 66 6.58 4.45 6.84
N ASP A 67 6.43 5.26 7.88
CA ASP A 67 6.01 6.66 7.73
C ASP A 67 6.93 7.38 6.74
N MET A 68 6.32 8.04 5.75
CA MET A 68 7.06 8.76 4.70
C MET A 68 8.02 9.81 5.27
N MET A 69 7.70 10.40 6.43
CA MET A 69 8.52 11.45 7.05
C MET A 69 9.59 10.91 8.01
N LYS A 70 9.69 9.59 8.20
CA LYS A 70 10.60 8.96 9.17
C LYS A 70 12.06 9.39 8.99
N ASP A 71 12.53 9.43 7.75
CA ASP A 71 13.93 9.72 7.42
C ASP A 71 14.10 11.13 6.81
N PHE A 72 13.12 12.02 6.99
CA PHE A 72 13.22 13.40 6.52
C PHE A 72 14.18 14.20 7.39
N ASP A 73 15.21 14.76 6.78
CA ASP A 73 16.32 15.47 7.46
C ASP A 73 16.14 16.99 7.58
N GLY A 74 14.98 17.54 7.12
CA GLY A 74 14.68 18.97 7.16
C GLY A 74 15.02 19.75 5.90
N GLY A 75 15.33 19.09 4.79
CA GLY A 75 15.52 19.71 3.48
C GLY A 75 14.22 20.15 2.79
N ASP A 76 14.19 20.13 1.45
CA ASP A 76 12.98 20.41 0.67
C ASP A 76 11.97 19.26 0.80
N VAL A 77 10.88 19.50 1.52
CA VAL A 77 9.84 18.51 1.79
C VAL A 77 9.12 18.08 0.50
N CYS A 78 8.93 19.00 -0.44
CA CYS A 78 8.26 18.67 -1.72
C CYS A 78 9.12 17.71 -2.56
N GLU A 79 10.42 18.00 -2.67
CA GLU A 79 11.36 17.12 -3.37
C GLU A 79 11.44 15.74 -2.71
N TYR A 80 11.53 15.70 -1.38
CA TYR A 80 11.61 14.46 -0.61
C TYR A 80 10.35 13.59 -0.80
N LEU A 81 9.16 14.17 -0.67
CA LEU A 81 7.90 13.45 -0.87
C LEU A 81 7.72 13.01 -2.33
N ALA A 82 8.04 13.88 -3.30
CA ALA A 82 7.99 13.54 -4.71
C ALA A 82 8.89 12.34 -5.05
N ASP A 83 10.06 12.26 -4.42
CA ASP A 83 10.96 11.10 -4.58
C ASP A 83 10.33 9.81 -4.04
N ILE A 84 9.91 9.78 -2.78
CA ILE A 84 9.30 8.58 -2.17
C ILE A 84 8.06 8.14 -2.94
N MET A 85 7.16 9.07 -3.27
CA MET A 85 5.90 8.77 -3.94
C MET A 85 6.12 8.23 -5.35
N SER A 86 7.07 8.81 -6.10
CA SER A 86 7.37 8.35 -7.46
C SER A 86 8.03 6.96 -7.47
N ARG A 87 8.88 6.65 -6.48
CA ARG A 87 9.51 5.32 -6.35
C ARG A 87 8.50 4.19 -6.15
N GLN A 88 7.33 4.45 -5.57
CA GLN A 88 6.29 3.43 -5.39
C GLN A 88 5.84 2.80 -6.71
N ALA A 89 5.84 3.55 -7.82
CA ALA A 89 5.45 3.03 -9.13
C ALA A 89 6.39 1.93 -9.66
N MET A 90 7.66 1.96 -9.29
CA MET A 90 8.71 1.05 -9.80
C MET A 90 9.29 0.10 -8.76
N SER A 91 8.80 0.14 -7.52
CA SER A 91 9.30 -0.65 -6.38
C SER A 91 8.27 -1.66 -5.88
N PRO A 92 8.69 -2.74 -5.22
CA PRO A 92 7.79 -3.67 -4.57
C PRO A 92 6.85 -2.98 -3.57
N VAL A 93 5.69 -3.59 -3.34
CA VAL A 93 4.73 -3.19 -2.31
C VAL A 93 4.94 -4.06 -1.09
N TYR A 94 5.40 -3.48 0.01
CA TYR A 94 5.64 -4.18 1.27
C TYR A 94 4.41 -4.13 2.18
N TRP A 95 3.26 -4.65 1.68
CA TRP A 95 1.98 -4.54 2.36
C TRP A 95 1.94 -5.26 3.71
N GLU A 96 2.53 -6.44 3.81
CA GLU A 96 2.58 -7.18 5.06
C GLU A 96 3.34 -6.41 6.14
N GLU A 97 4.50 -5.89 5.81
CA GLU A 97 5.33 -5.08 6.70
C GLU A 97 4.60 -3.79 7.09
N THR A 98 3.89 -3.15 6.14
CA THR A 98 3.07 -1.96 6.42
C THR A 98 2.00 -2.24 7.48
N ILE A 99 1.28 -3.35 7.38
CA ILE A 99 0.28 -3.73 8.38
C ILE A 99 0.92 -4.01 9.75
N ARG A 100 2.05 -4.73 9.77
CA ARG A 100 2.78 -4.99 11.01
C ARG A 100 3.27 -3.69 11.67
N ASN A 101 3.73 -2.74 10.87
CA ASN A 101 4.17 -1.44 11.35
C ASN A 101 3.01 -0.59 11.87
N PHE A 102 1.83 -0.64 11.24
CA PHE A 102 0.61 0.00 11.79
C PHE A 102 0.28 -0.52 13.19
N VAL A 103 0.28 -1.84 13.36
CA VAL A 103 0.00 -2.47 14.67
C VAL A 103 1.07 -2.09 15.69
N ARG A 104 2.34 -2.17 15.33
CA ARG A 104 3.47 -1.75 16.19
C ARG A 104 3.34 -0.30 16.64
N ASP A 105 2.88 0.58 15.74
CA ASP A 105 2.76 2.01 15.97
C ASP A 105 1.43 2.41 16.64
N GLY A 106 0.65 1.41 17.10
CA GLY A 106 -0.53 1.60 17.94
C GLY A 106 -1.85 1.74 17.16
N ALA A 107 -1.93 1.31 15.91
CA ALA A 107 -3.21 1.28 15.21
C ALA A 107 -4.13 0.20 15.82
N GLU A 108 -5.29 0.61 16.29
CA GLU A 108 -6.31 -0.28 16.89
C GLU A 108 -7.31 -0.80 15.87
N ALA A 109 -7.50 -0.07 14.78
CA ALA A 109 -8.42 -0.42 13.70
C ALA A 109 -7.88 -0.03 12.33
N LEU A 110 -8.23 -0.79 11.31
CA LEU A 110 -8.02 -0.47 9.90
C LEU A 110 -9.36 -0.22 9.21
N ILE A 111 -9.43 0.86 8.44
CA ILE A 111 -10.62 1.21 7.67
C ILE A 111 -10.23 1.24 6.19
N GLU A 112 -10.75 0.29 5.41
CA GLU A 112 -10.61 0.28 3.96
C GLU A 112 -11.71 1.15 3.35
N ILE A 113 -11.34 2.23 2.66
CA ILE A 113 -12.28 3.14 2.02
C ILE A 113 -12.26 2.89 0.51
N GLY A 114 -13.39 2.43 -0.03
CA GLY A 114 -13.54 2.10 -1.44
C GLY A 114 -14.30 0.79 -1.68
N PRO A 115 -14.54 0.42 -2.93
CA PRO A 115 -15.30 -0.78 -3.27
C PRO A 115 -14.51 -2.06 -2.98
N GLY A 116 -15.17 -3.02 -2.36
CA GLY A 116 -14.61 -4.33 -2.04
C GLY A 116 -13.88 -4.39 -0.70
N LYS A 117 -13.29 -5.55 -0.39
CA LYS A 117 -12.68 -5.89 0.92
C LYS A 117 -11.32 -6.58 0.75
N THR A 118 -10.58 -6.21 -0.29
CA THR A 118 -9.32 -6.89 -0.64
C THR A 118 -8.22 -6.59 0.37
N LEU A 119 -8.03 -5.32 0.73
CA LEU A 119 -6.99 -4.90 1.67
C LEU A 119 -7.32 -5.36 3.10
N SER A 120 -8.58 -5.26 3.50
CA SER A 120 -9.07 -5.82 4.78
C SER A 120 -8.83 -7.33 4.86
N GLY A 121 -9.04 -8.05 3.76
CA GLY A 121 -8.77 -9.49 3.67
C GLY A 121 -7.28 -9.83 3.78
N LEU A 122 -6.40 -9.03 3.21
CA LEU A 122 -4.95 -9.18 3.34
C LEU A 122 -4.48 -8.82 4.77
N ALA A 123 -4.99 -7.71 5.33
CA ALA A 123 -4.70 -7.33 6.70
C ALA A 123 -5.09 -8.42 7.71
N LYS A 124 -6.26 -9.06 7.53
CA LYS A 124 -6.69 -10.19 8.36
C LYS A 124 -5.72 -11.38 8.33
N LYS A 125 -5.09 -11.63 7.20
CA LYS A 125 -4.10 -12.71 7.06
C LYS A 125 -2.76 -12.37 7.71
N THR A 126 -2.42 -11.09 7.76
CA THR A 126 -1.19 -10.59 8.38
C THR A 126 -1.31 -10.51 9.89
N ASP A 127 -2.40 -9.89 10.38
CA ASP A 127 -2.72 -9.79 11.79
C ASP A 127 -4.24 -9.90 11.97
N SER A 128 -4.70 -10.94 12.65
CA SER A 128 -6.12 -11.19 12.88
C SER A 128 -6.69 -10.40 14.06
N SER A 129 -5.84 -9.85 14.93
CA SER A 129 -6.26 -9.16 16.16
C SER A 129 -6.76 -7.75 15.90
N ILE A 130 -6.21 -7.04 14.89
CA ILE A 130 -6.63 -5.68 14.59
C ILE A 130 -8.07 -5.63 14.08
N ALA A 131 -8.88 -4.71 14.60
CA ALA A 131 -10.24 -4.47 14.11
C ALA A 131 -10.20 -3.97 12.65
N ARG A 132 -11.17 -4.39 11.84
CA ARG A 132 -11.22 -4.02 10.41
C ARG A 132 -12.61 -3.61 10.02
N PHE A 133 -12.68 -2.48 9.33
CA PHE A 133 -13.91 -1.92 8.78
C PHE A 133 -13.72 -1.66 7.28
N ASN A 134 -14.84 -1.54 6.57
CA ASN A 134 -14.83 -1.18 5.16
C ASN A 134 -15.98 -0.19 4.90
N ILE A 135 -15.67 0.87 4.16
CA ILE A 135 -16.62 1.91 3.79
C ILE A 135 -16.71 1.96 2.26
N GLU A 136 -17.75 1.42 1.68
CA GLU A 136 -18.04 1.45 0.24
C GLU A 136 -19.38 2.13 -0.10
N ASN A 137 -20.22 2.37 0.90
CA ASN A 137 -21.53 3.02 0.78
C ASN A 137 -21.97 3.57 2.13
N GLU A 138 -23.16 4.21 2.17
CA GLU A 138 -23.71 4.84 3.37
C GLU A 138 -23.98 3.82 4.49
N GLU A 139 -24.47 2.65 4.16
CA GLU A 139 -24.75 1.59 5.14
C GLU A 139 -23.47 1.11 5.84
N SER A 140 -22.41 0.84 5.06
CA SER A 140 -21.11 0.41 5.60
C SER A 140 -20.41 1.53 6.37
N LEU A 141 -20.63 2.80 6.03
CA LEU A 141 -20.19 3.94 6.83
C LEU A 141 -20.85 3.92 8.21
N GLN A 142 -22.18 3.77 8.28
CA GLN A 142 -22.91 3.71 9.54
C GLN A 142 -22.43 2.55 10.42
N GLN A 143 -22.28 1.36 9.85
CA GLN A 143 -21.73 0.18 10.53
C GLN A 143 -20.31 0.42 11.06
N THR A 144 -19.48 1.14 10.31
CA THR A 144 -18.11 1.50 10.73
C THR A 144 -18.13 2.45 11.92
N ILE A 145 -18.99 3.49 11.90
CA ILE A 145 -19.15 4.44 13.01
C ILE A 145 -19.57 3.72 14.29
N GLU A 146 -20.58 2.85 14.20
CA GLU A 146 -21.07 2.06 15.34
C GLU A 146 -19.98 1.11 15.88
N GLY A 147 -19.25 0.43 14.98
CA GLY A 147 -18.16 -0.47 15.35
C GLY A 147 -17.00 0.25 16.04
N LEU A 148 -16.58 1.42 15.54
CA LEU A 148 -15.56 2.24 16.18
C LEU A 148 -16.00 2.77 17.55
N ALA A 149 -17.27 3.16 17.69
CA ALA A 149 -17.83 3.59 18.98
C ALA A 149 -17.86 2.44 20.01
N ALA A 150 -18.06 1.21 19.56
CA ALA A 150 -18.02 0.02 20.43
C ALA A 150 -16.58 -0.32 20.89
N LEU A 151 -15.58 -0.16 20.02
CA LEU A 151 -14.16 -0.35 20.41
C LEU A 151 -13.75 0.60 21.54
N LYS A 152 -14.11 1.89 21.46
CA LYS A 152 -13.81 2.90 22.49
C LYS A 152 -14.48 2.67 23.83
N LYS A 153 -15.57 1.87 23.89
CA LYS A 153 -16.30 1.58 25.14
C LYS A 153 -15.81 0.30 25.83
N GLY A 154 -14.97 -0.49 25.16
CA GLY A 154 -14.41 -1.71 25.68
C GLY A 154 -13.08 -1.53 26.47
N GLU A 155 -12.60 -0.27 26.57
CA GLU A 155 -11.57 0.17 27.49
C GLU A 155 -12.22 0.59 28.84
#